data_19a38418c4cd5aaee126ad1eff82e1fc
#
_entry.id   19a38418c4cd5aaee126ad1eff82e1fc
#
_cell.length_a   1.000
_cell.length_b   1.000
_cell.length_c   1.000
_cell.angle_alpha   90.00
_cell.angle_beta   90.00
_cell.angle_gamma   90.00
#
_symmetry.space_group_name_H-M   'P 1'
#
loop_
_entity.id
_entity.type
_entity.pdbx_description
1 polymer ?
#
loop_
_entity_poly.entity_id
_entity_poly.type
_entity_poly.pdbx_seq_one_letter_code
_entity_poly.pdbx_strand_id
1 'polypeptide(L)'
;PKDIIVKRVSEIPHTIETGRRPKGGVGEIASGVPSVGAEHVKGLGNYDYSKTKYIPKEYAETLKTGKVNGYELLIYKDGGKPGYFIPNYSIFGEGYPFEECFLNEHVFKLDFGNNGYNAFCYFYFWTDYVMNYLNAQGGKAAIPGINRQDIENILIYSPENEIVKRFGDSILPLIRQILFNCKESRRLAQLRDTLLPRLMSGELKVNEIETIK
;
A
#
# COMPACT_ATOMS: atom_id res chain seq x y z
N PRO A 1 23.47 25.55 6.75
CA PRO A 1 22.22 24.79 6.73
C PRO A 1 21.49 25.10 8.01
N LYS A 2 20.21 25.49 7.93
CA LYS A 2 19.35 25.54 9.12
C LYS A 2 19.37 24.14 9.73
N ASP A 3 19.48 24.05 11.05
CA ASP A 3 19.53 22.77 11.74
C ASP A 3 18.36 21.90 11.32
N ILE A 4 18.66 20.69 10.83
CA ILE A 4 17.65 19.73 10.39
C ILE A 4 17.01 19.15 11.65
N ILE A 5 15.71 19.36 11.80
CA ILE A 5 14.93 18.85 12.94
C ILE A 5 14.63 17.37 12.71
N VAL A 6 15.08 16.53 13.64
CA VAL A 6 14.78 15.10 13.68
C VAL A 6 13.91 14.84 14.90
N LYS A 7 12.87 14.04 14.71
CA LYS A 7 11.92 13.63 15.76
C LYS A 7 11.69 12.12 15.69
N ARG A 8 11.20 11.51 16.75
CA ARG A 8 10.63 10.17 16.67
C ARG A 8 9.27 10.24 15.93
N VAL A 9 8.88 9.17 15.29
CA VAL A 9 7.53 9.08 14.70
C VAL A 9 6.46 9.38 15.76
N SER A 10 6.64 8.89 17.01
CA SER A 10 5.74 9.14 18.14
C SER A 10 5.59 10.63 18.52
N GLU A 11 6.52 11.48 18.15
CA GLU A 11 6.52 12.92 18.47
C GLU A 11 5.84 13.77 17.36
N ILE A 12 5.42 13.13 16.27
CA ILE A 12 4.74 13.77 15.15
C ILE A 12 3.29 13.29 15.15
N PRO A 13 2.29 14.16 14.99
CA PRO A 13 0.89 13.73 14.88
C PRO A 13 0.71 12.71 13.77
N HIS A 14 0.18 11.55 14.09
CA HIS A 14 -0.01 10.44 13.17
C HIS A 14 -1.07 9.46 13.66
N THR A 15 -1.51 8.59 12.76
CA THR A 15 -2.29 7.39 13.08
C THR A 15 -1.55 6.14 12.61
N ILE A 16 -1.60 5.07 13.39
CA ILE A 16 -1.19 3.74 12.99
C ILE A 16 -2.37 2.80 13.20
N GLU A 17 -2.83 2.21 12.12
CA GLU A 17 -3.94 1.27 12.13
C GLU A 17 -3.52 -0.07 11.52
N THR A 18 -4.29 -1.10 11.85
CA THR A 18 -4.27 -2.37 11.13
C THR A 18 -5.71 -2.79 10.85
N GLY A 19 -5.91 -3.59 9.83
CA GLY A 19 -7.23 -4.14 9.55
C GLY A 19 -7.52 -5.43 10.31
N ARG A 20 -8.61 -6.09 9.92
CA ARG A 20 -9.08 -7.35 10.52
C ARG A 20 -9.67 -8.25 9.45
N ARG A 21 -9.63 -9.55 9.71
CA ARG A 21 -10.37 -10.56 8.94
C ARG A 21 -11.55 -11.09 9.73
N PRO A 22 -12.62 -11.60 9.07
CA PRO A 22 -13.70 -12.28 9.75
C PRO A 22 -13.20 -13.55 10.48
N LYS A 23 -13.91 -14.00 11.50
CA LYS A 23 -13.63 -15.28 12.16
C LYS A 23 -13.67 -16.39 11.12
N GLY A 24 -12.65 -17.27 11.12
CA GLY A 24 -12.50 -18.32 10.11
C GLY A 24 -11.70 -17.90 8.87
N GLY A 25 -11.22 -16.66 8.83
CA GLY A 25 -10.43 -16.14 7.72
C GLY A 25 -11.27 -15.67 6.53
N VAL A 26 -10.63 -15.47 5.39
CA VAL A 26 -11.30 -15.04 4.15
C VAL A 26 -11.62 -16.20 3.20
N GLY A 27 -11.12 -17.39 3.51
CA GLY A 27 -11.45 -18.64 2.81
C GLY A 27 -11.47 -18.51 1.30
N GLU A 28 -12.49 -19.11 0.67
CA GLU A 28 -12.73 -19.12 -0.77
C GLU A 28 -13.77 -18.07 -1.18
N ILE A 29 -13.76 -16.88 -0.54
CA ILE A 29 -14.69 -15.80 -0.92
C ILE A 29 -14.28 -15.28 -2.29
N ALA A 30 -15.08 -15.60 -3.30
CA ALA A 30 -14.78 -15.29 -4.70
C ALA A 30 -14.99 -13.80 -5.05
N SER A 31 -15.80 -13.06 -4.27
CA SER A 31 -16.13 -11.66 -4.52
C SER A 31 -16.51 -10.94 -3.23
N GLY A 32 -16.36 -9.62 -3.22
CA GLY A 32 -16.64 -8.79 -2.04
C GLY A 32 -15.78 -7.55 -2.04
N VAL A 33 -15.49 -7.00 -0.85
CA VAL A 33 -14.56 -5.89 -0.71
C VAL A 33 -13.12 -6.44 -0.62
N PRO A 34 -12.17 -5.92 -1.42
CA PRO A 34 -10.78 -6.39 -1.40
C PRO A 34 -10.12 -6.24 -0.04
N SER A 35 -9.42 -7.30 0.39
CA SER A 35 -8.64 -7.35 1.63
C SER A 35 -7.14 -7.42 1.29
N VAL A 36 -6.42 -6.37 1.65
CA VAL A 36 -4.99 -6.22 1.37
C VAL A 36 -4.18 -6.85 2.49
N GLY A 37 -3.41 -7.85 2.15
CA GLY A 37 -2.49 -8.54 3.06
C GLY A 37 -1.03 -8.24 2.79
N ALA A 38 -0.17 -8.88 3.57
CA ALA A 38 1.28 -8.78 3.46
C ALA A 38 1.80 -9.08 2.05
N GLU A 39 1.17 -10.03 1.37
CA GLU A 39 1.49 -10.45 0.00
C GLU A 39 1.33 -9.35 -1.06
N HIS A 40 0.60 -8.28 -0.73
CA HIS A 40 0.34 -7.13 -1.60
C HIS A 40 1.24 -5.92 -1.30
N VAL A 41 1.98 -5.92 -0.19
CA VAL A 41 2.90 -4.84 0.18
C VAL A 41 4.25 -5.08 -0.49
N LYS A 42 4.41 -4.61 -1.73
CA LYS A 42 5.56 -4.93 -2.61
C LYS A 42 6.15 -3.73 -3.35
N GLY A 43 5.98 -2.53 -2.81
CA GLY A 43 6.47 -1.30 -3.42
C GLY A 43 5.40 -0.52 -4.18
N LEU A 44 5.79 0.65 -4.64
CA LEU A 44 4.94 1.57 -5.39
C LEU A 44 4.54 0.97 -6.74
N GLY A 45 3.23 0.99 -7.02
CA GLY A 45 2.68 0.54 -8.30
C GLY A 45 2.70 -0.98 -8.52
N ASN A 46 3.15 -1.75 -7.54
CA ASN A 46 3.25 -3.20 -7.64
C ASN A 46 2.14 -3.88 -6.83
N TYR A 47 1.13 -4.40 -7.53
CA TYR A 47 0.02 -5.13 -6.94
C TYR A 47 -0.31 -6.40 -7.73
N ASP A 48 -0.26 -7.54 -7.05
CA ASP A 48 -0.59 -8.85 -7.64
C ASP A 48 -2.08 -9.16 -7.46
N TYR A 49 -2.86 -8.85 -8.48
CA TYR A 49 -4.31 -9.05 -8.47
C TYR A 49 -4.73 -10.53 -8.39
N SER A 50 -3.85 -11.46 -8.80
CA SER A 50 -4.15 -12.90 -8.73
C SER A 50 -4.25 -13.42 -7.31
N LYS A 51 -3.66 -12.67 -6.35
CA LYS A 51 -3.66 -12.99 -4.92
C LYS A 51 -4.71 -12.22 -4.12
N THR A 52 -5.54 -11.42 -4.79
CA THR A 52 -6.57 -10.63 -4.10
C THR A 52 -7.52 -11.56 -3.36
N LYS A 53 -7.68 -11.28 -2.07
CA LYS A 53 -8.69 -11.90 -1.21
C LYS A 53 -9.80 -10.91 -0.96
N TYR A 54 -10.96 -11.41 -0.61
CA TYR A 54 -12.14 -10.58 -0.39
C TYR A 54 -12.73 -10.83 0.99
N ILE A 55 -13.35 -9.81 1.56
CA ILE A 55 -14.21 -9.90 2.75
C ILE A 55 -15.66 -9.64 2.35
N PRO A 56 -16.65 -10.22 3.03
CA PRO A 56 -18.05 -9.92 2.80
C PRO A 56 -18.32 -8.43 2.95
N LYS A 57 -19.20 -7.88 2.13
CA LYS A 57 -19.55 -6.45 2.17
C LYS A 57 -20.12 -6.05 3.53
N GLU A 58 -21.01 -6.87 4.06
CA GLU A 58 -21.63 -6.66 5.37
C GLU A 58 -20.58 -6.64 6.50
N TYR A 59 -19.51 -7.44 6.36
CA TYR A 59 -18.40 -7.42 7.31
C TYR A 59 -17.58 -6.13 7.15
N ALA A 60 -17.26 -5.73 5.93
CA ALA A 60 -16.54 -4.49 5.66
C ALA A 60 -17.23 -3.27 6.26
N GLU A 61 -18.56 -3.21 6.19
CA GLU A 61 -19.38 -2.13 6.78
C GLU A 61 -19.27 -2.06 8.32
N THR A 62 -18.90 -3.15 8.98
CA THR A 62 -18.68 -3.17 10.45
C THR A 62 -17.30 -2.68 10.87
N LEU A 63 -16.35 -2.59 9.92
CA LEU A 63 -14.96 -2.25 10.22
C LEU A 63 -14.81 -0.74 10.45
N LYS A 64 -14.23 -0.41 11.62
CA LYS A 64 -13.94 0.98 12.00
C LYS A 64 -12.52 1.41 11.66
N THR A 65 -11.63 0.45 11.30
CA THR A 65 -10.21 0.67 11.03
C THR A 65 -9.75 -0.14 9.83
N GLY A 66 -8.60 0.22 9.28
CA GLY A 66 -7.96 -0.52 8.21
C GLY A 66 -8.48 -0.18 6.81
N LYS A 67 -9.42 0.74 6.64
CA LYS A 67 -9.78 1.26 5.32
C LYS A 67 -8.60 2.06 4.76
N VAL A 68 -8.27 1.82 3.50
CA VAL A 68 -7.25 2.58 2.79
C VAL A 68 -7.94 3.76 2.11
N ASN A 69 -7.49 4.99 2.42
CA ASN A 69 -8.05 6.22 1.84
C ASN A 69 -7.20 6.76 0.70
N GLY A 70 -5.93 6.37 0.66
CA GLY A 70 -4.95 6.76 -0.35
C GLY A 70 -3.82 7.61 0.23
N TYR A 71 -2.61 7.32 -0.25
CA TYR A 71 -1.33 7.95 0.10
C TYR A 71 -0.83 7.68 1.53
N GLU A 72 -1.47 6.83 2.31
CA GLU A 72 -0.91 6.34 3.55
C GLU A 72 0.24 5.36 3.27
N LEU A 73 1.23 5.33 4.17
CA LEU A 73 2.31 4.35 4.11
C LEU A 73 1.82 2.99 4.63
N LEU A 74 1.81 2.01 3.75
CA LEU A 74 1.49 0.62 4.09
C LEU A 74 2.78 -0.12 4.43
N ILE A 75 2.81 -0.75 5.61
CA ILE A 75 3.99 -1.39 6.16
C ILE A 75 3.69 -2.86 6.41
N TYR A 76 4.47 -3.75 5.81
CA TYR A 76 4.49 -5.17 6.13
C TYR A 76 4.80 -5.38 7.61
N LYS A 77 3.93 -6.06 8.33
CA LYS A 77 4.00 -6.14 9.79
C LYS A 77 4.67 -7.41 10.29
N ASP A 78 4.36 -8.56 9.70
CA ASP A 78 4.80 -9.85 10.19
C ASP A 78 4.97 -10.88 9.08
N GLY A 79 6.00 -11.73 9.24
CA GLY A 79 6.36 -12.79 8.32
C GLY A 79 7.87 -12.87 8.11
N GLY A 80 8.30 -13.87 7.39
CA GLY A 80 9.71 -14.16 7.16
C GLY A 80 10.12 -15.50 7.77
N LYS A 81 11.42 -15.68 7.96
CA LYS A 81 11.99 -16.85 8.62
C LYS A 81 12.44 -16.49 10.04
N PRO A 82 12.46 -17.41 11.00
CA PRO A 82 12.99 -17.15 12.34
C PRO A 82 14.36 -16.45 12.28
N GLY A 83 14.51 -15.36 13.02
CA GLY A 83 15.72 -14.55 13.04
C GLY A 83 15.89 -13.60 11.85
N TYR A 84 14.96 -13.56 10.89
CA TYR A 84 15.09 -12.77 9.69
C TYR A 84 13.75 -12.15 9.27
N PHE A 85 13.61 -10.86 9.46
CA PHE A 85 12.47 -10.05 9.04
C PHE A 85 12.93 -9.05 7.98
N ILE A 86 12.30 -9.06 6.81
CA ILE A 86 12.56 -8.06 5.77
C ILE A 86 11.38 -7.10 5.75
N PRO A 87 11.58 -5.83 6.16
CA PRO A 87 10.56 -4.80 5.98
C PRO A 87 10.18 -4.64 4.52
N ASN A 88 8.91 -4.37 4.25
CA ASN A 88 8.43 -4.03 2.92
C ASN A 88 7.32 -2.99 3.03
N TYR A 89 7.24 -2.11 2.03
CA TYR A 89 6.35 -0.96 2.05
C TYR A 89 5.62 -0.81 0.74
N SER A 90 4.41 -0.23 0.81
CA SER A 90 3.67 0.23 -0.37
C SER A 90 2.99 1.56 -0.06
N ILE A 91 2.59 2.24 -1.11
CA ILE A 91 1.71 3.41 -1.05
C ILE A 91 0.67 3.24 -2.16
N PHE A 92 -0.59 3.36 -1.81
CA PHE A 92 -1.69 3.31 -2.75
C PHE A 92 -2.26 4.73 -2.96
N GLY A 93 -3.04 4.92 -3.99
CA GLY A 93 -3.65 6.21 -4.32
C GLY A 93 -5.13 6.06 -4.65
N GLU A 94 -5.70 7.14 -5.16
CA GLU A 94 -7.11 7.19 -5.53
C GLU A 94 -7.45 6.15 -6.60
N GLY A 95 -8.30 5.20 -6.25
CA GLY A 95 -8.75 4.13 -7.14
C GLY A 95 -7.67 3.10 -7.51
N TYR A 96 -6.51 3.09 -6.83
CA TYR A 96 -5.47 2.10 -7.02
C TYR A 96 -5.09 1.44 -5.68
N PRO A 97 -5.02 0.11 -5.60
CA PRO A 97 -5.35 -0.87 -6.65
C PRO A 97 -6.86 -1.06 -6.85
N PHE A 98 -7.70 -0.55 -5.95
CA PHE A 98 -9.17 -0.60 -5.96
C PHE A 98 -9.75 0.72 -5.51
N GLU A 99 -11.00 1.00 -5.88
CA GLU A 99 -11.75 2.18 -5.38
C GLU A 99 -12.02 2.09 -3.87
N GLU A 100 -12.17 0.87 -3.36
CA GLU A 100 -12.30 0.59 -1.94
C GLU A 100 -11.55 -0.69 -1.60
N CYS A 101 -10.78 -0.65 -0.52
CA CYS A 101 -10.15 -1.84 0.07
C CYS A 101 -9.86 -1.64 1.55
N PHE A 102 -9.73 -2.77 2.27
CA PHE A 102 -9.35 -2.79 3.67
C PHE A 102 -8.07 -3.61 3.86
N LEU A 103 -7.27 -3.21 4.83
CA LEU A 103 -6.11 -3.99 5.27
C LEU A 103 -6.57 -5.20 6.08
N ASN A 104 -5.76 -6.25 6.07
CA ASN A 104 -5.83 -7.31 7.08
C ASN A 104 -4.91 -6.98 8.28
N GLU A 105 -4.83 -7.91 9.24
CA GLU A 105 -4.02 -7.77 10.45
C GLU A 105 -2.50 -7.82 10.22
N HIS A 106 -2.05 -8.17 9.03
CA HIS A 106 -0.62 -8.32 8.69
C HIS A 106 -0.01 -7.06 8.07
N VAL A 107 -0.78 -5.97 7.96
CA VAL A 107 -0.32 -4.70 7.39
C VAL A 107 -0.66 -3.56 8.36
N PHE A 108 0.32 -2.70 8.64
CA PHE A 108 0.09 -1.40 9.25
C PHE A 108 -0.15 -0.33 8.19
N LYS A 109 -1.04 0.58 8.51
CA LYS A 109 -1.27 1.83 7.80
C LYS A 109 -0.78 2.98 8.69
N LEU A 110 0.28 3.67 8.27
CA LEU A 110 0.80 4.86 8.93
C LEU A 110 0.40 6.08 8.12
N ASP A 111 -0.27 7.02 8.77
CA ASP A 111 -0.75 8.26 8.16
C ASP A 111 -0.44 9.46 9.05
N PHE A 112 0.21 10.46 8.49
CA PHE A 112 0.53 11.74 9.14
C PHE A 112 -0.48 12.85 8.80
N GLY A 113 -1.57 12.52 8.08
CA GLY A 113 -2.58 13.48 7.65
C GLY A 113 -2.08 14.48 6.58
N ASN A 114 -0.93 14.20 5.96
CA ASN A 114 -0.34 15.01 4.90
C ASN A 114 0.26 14.10 3.82
N ASN A 115 -0.34 14.08 2.64
CA ASN A 115 0.05 13.19 1.55
C ASN A 115 1.49 13.43 1.07
N GLY A 116 1.98 14.68 1.06
CA GLY A 116 3.37 14.99 0.71
C GLY A 116 4.34 14.42 1.73
N TYR A 117 4.02 14.54 3.01
CA TYR A 117 4.84 13.97 4.06
C TYR A 117 4.76 12.44 4.09
N ASN A 118 3.59 11.85 3.86
CA ASN A 118 3.44 10.40 3.69
C ASN A 118 4.29 9.88 2.51
N ALA A 119 4.32 10.63 1.41
CA ALA A 119 5.15 10.31 0.25
C ALA A 119 6.65 10.40 0.58
N PHE A 120 7.09 11.43 1.33
CA PHE A 120 8.45 11.49 1.86
C PHE A 120 8.76 10.28 2.75
N CYS A 121 7.87 9.95 3.69
CA CYS A 121 8.03 8.81 4.60
C CYS A 121 8.16 7.48 3.84
N TYR A 122 7.39 7.30 2.75
CA TYR A 122 7.52 6.10 1.91
C TYR A 122 8.97 5.90 1.43
N PHE A 123 9.63 6.93 0.91
CA PHE A 123 11.02 6.82 0.47
C PHE A 123 12.01 6.76 1.65
N TYR A 124 11.74 7.48 2.73
CA TYR A 124 12.57 7.45 3.92
C TYR A 124 12.62 6.04 4.55
N PHE A 125 11.50 5.32 4.55
CA PHE A 125 11.44 3.97 5.09
C PHE A 125 12.27 2.95 4.28
N TRP A 126 12.56 3.24 3.01
CA TRP A 126 13.47 2.45 2.19
C TRP A 126 14.96 2.74 2.43
N THR A 127 15.31 3.71 3.29
CA THR A 127 16.71 3.95 3.64
C THR A 127 17.29 2.81 4.45
N ASP A 128 18.59 2.57 4.30
CA ASP A 128 19.32 1.54 5.05
C ASP A 128 19.13 1.67 6.57
N TYR A 129 19.02 2.91 7.06
CA TYR A 129 18.77 3.18 8.48
C TYR A 129 17.47 2.52 8.95
N VAL A 130 16.34 2.77 8.30
CA VAL A 130 15.03 2.23 8.71
C VAL A 130 14.95 0.74 8.42
N MET A 131 15.44 0.31 7.26
CA MET A 131 15.46 -1.10 6.86
C MET A 131 16.23 -1.96 7.86
N ASN A 132 17.44 -1.56 8.23
CA ASN A 132 18.27 -2.28 9.21
C ASN A 132 17.67 -2.23 10.61
N TYR A 133 17.13 -1.07 11.01
CA TYR A 133 16.47 -0.94 12.31
C TYR A 133 15.29 -1.89 12.43
N LEU A 134 14.35 -1.89 11.49
CA LEU A 134 13.15 -2.75 11.55
C LEU A 134 13.49 -4.24 11.34
N ASN A 135 14.49 -4.56 10.51
CA ASN A 135 15.01 -5.93 10.41
C ASN A 135 15.50 -6.44 11.78
N ALA A 136 16.30 -5.62 12.47
CA ALA A 136 16.83 -5.96 13.79
C ALA A 136 15.74 -6.09 14.87
N GLN A 137 14.68 -5.29 14.81
CA GLN A 137 13.55 -5.43 15.74
C GLN A 137 12.72 -6.67 15.43
N GLY A 138 12.32 -6.84 14.15
CA GLY A 138 11.43 -7.92 13.73
C GLY A 138 12.05 -9.31 13.79
N GLY A 139 13.37 -9.42 13.70
CA GLY A 139 14.08 -10.70 13.77
C GLY A 139 14.19 -11.31 15.18
N LYS A 140 13.83 -10.57 16.23
CA LYS A 140 14.01 -11.03 17.64
C LYS A 140 13.00 -12.10 18.09
N ALA A 141 11.86 -12.16 17.46
CA ALA A 141 10.78 -13.06 17.83
C ALA A 141 10.87 -14.41 17.11
N ALA A 142 10.30 -15.47 17.72
CA ALA A 142 10.17 -16.79 17.08
C ALA A 142 9.31 -16.71 15.79
N ILE A 143 8.30 -15.86 15.79
CA ILE A 143 7.57 -15.43 14.57
C ILE A 143 8.05 -14.01 14.27
N PRO A 144 8.81 -13.81 13.18
CA PRO A 144 9.32 -12.49 12.84
C PRO A 144 8.21 -11.49 12.60
N GLY A 145 8.39 -10.29 13.12
CA GLY A 145 7.41 -9.22 12.94
C GLY A 145 7.74 -8.00 13.78
N ILE A 146 7.15 -6.87 13.40
CA ILE A 146 7.26 -5.58 14.07
C ILE A 146 5.92 -5.20 14.70
N ASN A 147 6.00 -4.42 15.76
CA ASN A 147 4.85 -3.87 16.45
C ASN A 147 4.78 -2.35 16.25
N ARG A 148 3.71 -1.74 16.75
CA ARG A 148 3.49 -0.29 16.67
C ARG A 148 4.64 0.51 17.28
N GLN A 149 5.16 0.08 18.44
CA GLN A 149 6.25 0.75 19.14
C GLN A 149 7.54 0.78 18.32
N ASP A 150 7.81 -0.29 17.54
CA ASP A 150 8.99 -0.33 16.68
C ASP A 150 8.93 0.76 15.61
N ILE A 151 7.73 1.04 15.05
CA ILE A 151 7.53 2.13 14.09
C ILE A 151 7.62 3.49 14.79
N GLU A 152 6.97 3.66 15.94
CA GLU A 152 6.92 4.91 16.69
C GLU A 152 8.30 5.37 17.21
N ASN A 153 9.23 4.45 17.39
CA ASN A 153 10.60 4.73 17.82
C ASN A 153 11.56 5.15 16.67
N ILE A 154 11.15 5.04 15.42
CA ILE A 154 11.99 5.45 14.28
C ILE A 154 12.25 6.96 14.37
N LEU A 155 13.53 7.36 14.25
CA LEU A 155 13.91 8.75 14.07
C LEU A 155 13.69 9.14 12.60
N ILE A 156 13.01 10.27 12.39
CA ILE A 156 12.64 10.74 11.06
C ILE A 156 12.78 12.26 10.99
N TYR A 157 13.06 12.79 9.81
CA TYR A 157 13.05 14.23 9.60
C TYR A 157 11.65 14.81 9.77
N SER A 158 11.54 15.83 10.63
CA SER A 158 10.27 16.49 10.93
C SER A 158 9.61 17.10 9.68
N PRO A 159 8.27 17.06 9.59
CA PRO A 159 7.54 17.77 8.53
C PRO A 159 7.73 19.30 8.55
N GLU A 160 8.30 19.84 9.63
CA GLU A 160 8.63 21.26 9.74
C GLU A 160 9.83 21.67 8.89
N ASN A 161 10.68 20.71 8.46
CA ASN A 161 11.83 20.98 7.61
C ASN A 161 11.39 21.37 6.19
N GLU A 162 11.81 22.52 5.70
CA GLU A 162 11.49 22.99 4.36
C GLU A 162 11.96 22.03 3.26
N ILE A 163 13.10 21.36 3.45
CA ILE A 163 13.61 20.40 2.49
C ILE A 163 12.69 19.16 2.37
N VAL A 164 12.11 18.73 3.50
CA VAL A 164 11.15 17.62 3.57
C VAL A 164 9.86 17.97 2.86
N LYS A 165 9.32 19.17 3.12
CA LYS A 165 8.12 19.68 2.45
C LYS A 165 8.33 19.74 0.94
N ARG A 166 9.41 20.39 0.49
CA ARG A 166 9.74 20.51 -0.93
C ARG A 166 9.91 19.16 -1.61
N PHE A 167 10.53 18.18 -0.93
CA PHE A 167 10.63 16.83 -1.45
C PHE A 167 9.24 16.20 -1.59
N GLY A 168 8.42 16.24 -0.55
CA GLY A 168 7.06 15.71 -0.56
C GLY A 168 6.19 16.31 -1.67
N ASP A 169 6.22 17.63 -1.81
CA ASP A 169 5.47 18.35 -2.85
C ASP A 169 5.95 17.98 -4.27
N SER A 170 7.24 17.72 -4.43
CA SER A 170 7.82 17.34 -5.72
C SER A 170 7.55 15.88 -6.10
N ILE A 171 7.56 14.97 -5.11
CA ILE A 171 7.46 13.53 -5.37
C ILE A 171 6.00 13.05 -5.44
N LEU A 172 5.08 13.67 -4.72
CA LEU A 172 3.67 13.26 -4.68
C LEU A 172 3.00 13.26 -6.06
N PRO A 173 3.18 14.26 -6.93
CA PRO A 173 2.65 14.21 -8.30
C PRO A 173 3.20 13.05 -9.12
N LEU A 174 4.47 12.68 -8.92
CA LEU A 174 5.09 11.53 -9.60
C LEU A 174 4.49 10.21 -9.11
N ILE A 175 4.27 10.06 -7.81
CA ILE A 175 3.56 8.90 -7.25
C ILE A 175 2.16 8.80 -7.87
N ARG A 176 1.41 9.90 -7.92
CA ARG A 176 0.08 9.95 -8.54
C ARG A 176 0.11 9.48 -9.99
N GLN A 177 1.07 9.98 -10.77
CA GLN A 177 1.20 9.58 -12.16
C GLN A 177 1.55 8.09 -12.32
N ILE A 178 2.44 7.56 -11.48
CA ILE A 178 2.78 6.13 -11.49
C ILE A 178 1.53 5.29 -11.20
N LEU A 179 0.78 5.61 -10.14
CA LEU A 179 -0.41 4.85 -9.75
C LEU A 179 -1.52 4.95 -10.81
N PHE A 180 -1.71 6.13 -11.41
CA PHE A 180 -2.60 6.32 -12.55
C PHE A 180 -2.20 5.43 -13.73
N ASN A 181 -0.93 5.42 -14.11
CA ASN A 181 -0.43 4.60 -15.19
C ASN A 181 -0.61 3.10 -14.91
N CYS A 182 -0.45 2.66 -13.66
CA CYS A 182 -0.70 1.28 -13.26
C CYS A 182 -2.18 0.91 -13.41
N LYS A 183 -3.10 1.81 -13.01
CA LYS A 183 -4.55 1.64 -13.18
C LYS A 183 -4.91 1.53 -14.67
N GLU A 184 -4.39 2.43 -15.50
CA GLU A 184 -4.62 2.41 -16.95
C GLU A 184 -4.03 1.17 -17.63
N SER A 185 -2.81 0.77 -17.27
CA SER A 185 -2.19 -0.44 -17.80
C SER A 185 -3.04 -1.69 -17.49
N ARG A 186 -3.59 -1.77 -16.28
CA ARG A 186 -4.52 -2.85 -15.93
C ARG A 186 -5.78 -2.82 -16.78
N ARG A 187 -6.41 -1.64 -16.95
CA ARG A 187 -7.61 -1.46 -17.77
C ARG A 187 -7.37 -1.89 -19.21
N LEU A 188 -6.23 -1.47 -19.78
CA LEU A 188 -5.86 -1.82 -21.15
C LEU A 188 -5.57 -3.32 -21.28
N ALA A 189 -4.93 -3.95 -20.30
CA ALA A 189 -4.71 -5.39 -20.28
C ALA A 189 -6.05 -6.16 -20.26
N GLN A 190 -6.99 -5.77 -19.42
CA GLN A 190 -8.34 -6.37 -19.37
C GLN A 190 -9.10 -6.20 -20.70
N LEU A 191 -9.01 -5.00 -21.31
CA LEU A 191 -9.62 -4.74 -22.60
C LEU A 191 -9.01 -5.64 -23.69
N ARG A 192 -7.69 -5.72 -23.77
CA ARG A 192 -6.98 -6.62 -24.68
C ARG A 192 -7.45 -8.06 -24.49
N ASP A 193 -7.45 -8.55 -23.28
CA ASP A 193 -7.77 -9.96 -22.97
C ASP A 193 -9.24 -10.30 -23.26
N THR A 194 -10.12 -9.29 -23.22
CA THR A 194 -11.53 -9.42 -23.60
C THR A 194 -11.72 -9.39 -25.12
N LEU A 195 -11.01 -8.49 -25.81
CA LEU A 195 -11.23 -8.28 -27.26
C LEU A 195 -10.45 -9.28 -28.12
N LEU A 196 -9.23 -9.66 -27.73
CA LEU A 196 -8.36 -10.48 -28.55
C LEU A 196 -8.99 -11.84 -28.92
N PRO A 197 -9.61 -12.61 -28.01
CA PRO A 197 -10.28 -13.87 -28.38
C PRO A 197 -11.43 -13.65 -29.35
N ARG A 198 -12.20 -12.58 -29.22
CA ARG A 198 -13.33 -12.26 -30.07
C ARG A 198 -12.91 -11.81 -31.47
N LEU A 199 -11.78 -11.14 -31.59
CA LEU A 199 -11.16 -10.81 -32.87
C LEU A 199 -10.60 -12.06 -33.56
N MET A 200 -9.93 -12.94 -32.82
CA MET A 200 -9.34 -14.17 -33.35
C MET A 200 -10.40 -15.20 -33.80
N SER A 201 -11.55 -15.23 -33.13
CA SER A 201 -12.68 -16.09 -33.50
C SER A 201 -13.51 -15.54 -34.68
N GLY A 202 -13.25 -14.28 -35.08
CA GLY A 202 -14.05 -13.58 -36.11
C GLY A 202 -15.43 -13.11 -35.65
N GLU A 203 -15.71 -13.22 -34.32
CA GLU A 203 -16.91 -12.66 -33.69
C GLU A 203 -16.95 -11.14 -33.79
N LEU A 204 -15.77 -10.47 -33.65
CA LEU A 204 -15.59 -9.06 -33.89
C LEU A 204 -14.72 -8.83 -35.11
N LYS A 205 -15.12 -7.91 -35.97
CA LYS A 205 -14.32 -7.45 -37.12
C LYS A 205 -13.75 -6.08 -36.84
N VAL A 206 -12.52 -5.82 -37.29
CA VAL A 206 -11.82 -4.55 -37.04
C VAL A 206 -12.60 -3.34 -37.58
N ASN A 207 -13.28 -3.47 -38.71
CA ASN A 207 -14.11 -2.45 -39.32
C ASN A 207 -15.41 -2.12 -38.55
N GLU A 208 -15.80 -2.94 -37.58
CA GLU A 208 -16.95 -2.67 -36.71
C GLU A 208 -16.57 -1.89 -35.45
N ILE A 209 -15.26 -1.77 -35.15
CA ILE A 209 -14.75 -1.07 -33.96
C ILE A 209 -14.72 0.45 -34.15
N GLU A 210 -14.59 0.93 -35.40
CA GLU A 210 -14.55 2.39 -35.69
C GLU A 210 -15.88 3.12 -35.44
N THR A 211 -16.95 2.40 -35.17
CA THR A 211 -18.30 2.96 -34.99
C THR A 211 -18.64 3.28 -33.53
N ILE A 212 -17.75 2.95 -32.58
CA ILE A 212 -17.95 3.27 -31.14
C ILE A 212 -17.09 4.50 -30.80
N LYS A 213 -17.60 5.66 -31.19
CA LYS A 213 -17.09 6.96 -30.72
C LYS A 213 -17.91 7.48 -29.55
#